data_799def4c647791c55bdb6a2595f927d8
#
_entry.id   799def4c647791c55bdb6a2595f927d8
#
_cell.length_a   1.000
_cell.length_b   1.000
_cell.length_c   1.000
_cell.angle_alpha   90.00
_cell.angle_beta   90.00
_cell.angle_gamma   90.00
#
_symmetry.space_group_name_H-M   'P 1'
#
loop_
_entity.id
_entity.type
_entity.pdbx_description
1 polymer ?
#
loop_
_entity_poly.entity_id
_entity_poly.type
_entity_poly.pdbx_seq_one_letter_code
_entity_poly.pdbx_strand_id
1 'polypeptide(L)'
;RSSAAANNIGNAISLLQTQDGVLKVTGKILDRMSELATLYADQTKDTNDTAAYSAEFDQLTTQLGNLATEEFNGTTLMTAALDVYTTEAADGGSSISIAATTFDSSGLAINDLAEIKTQIVALGQDRANNGAVQSTLGFAAEVLSVNKSNLEAAASRIFDVDVAEESTQLARWNVLVSSGTAMLAQANQSAQ
;
A
#
# COMPACT_ATOMS: atom_id res chain seq x y z
N ARG A 1 -12.51 -10.35 6.73
CA ARG A 1 -11.18 -9.99 7.24
C ARG A 1 -10.14 -9.95 6.13
N SER A 2 -10.03 -10.97 5.26
CA SER A 2 -9.08 -10.99 4.11
C SER A 2 -9.26 -9.79 3.18
N SER A 3 -10.48 -9.31 2.97
CA SER A 3 -10.75 -8.10 2.17
C SER A 3 -10.19 -6.84 2.82
N ALA A 4 -10.22 -6.74 4.15
CA ALA A 4 -9.64 -5.60 4.87
C ALA A 4 -8.09 -5.60 4.76
N ALA A 5 -7.47 -6.78 4.89
CA ALA A 5 -6.02 -6.92 4.70
C ALA A 5 -5.59 -6.56 3.27
N ALA A 6 -6.36 -6.98 2.26
CA ALA A 6 -6.11 -6.60 0.87
C ALA A 6 -6.21 -5.08 0.65
N ASN A 7 -7.19 -4.42 1.26
CA ASN A 7 -7.32 -2.96 1.20
C ASN A 7 -6.15 -2.26 1.88
N ASN A 8 -5.68 -2.77 3.04
CA ASN A 8 -4.52 -2.23 3.73
C ASN A 8 -3.25 -2.32 2.87
N ILE A 9 -3.04 -3.45 2.19
CA ILE A 9 -1.93 -3.61 1.25
C ILE A 9 -2.06 -2.64 0.07
N GLY A 10 -3.25 -2.49 -0.49
CA GLY A 10 -3.50 -1.54 -1.59
C GLY A 10 -3.19 -0.09 -1.18
N ASN A 11 -3.59 0.32 0.02
CA ASN A 11 -3.28 1.64 0.57
C ASN A 11 -1.77 1.82 0.80
N ALA A 12 -1.09 0.79 1.33
CA ALA A 12 0.36 0.81 1.54
C ALA A 12 1.13 0.92 0.22
N ILE A 13 0.72 0.20 -0.82
CA ILE A 13 1.32 0.32 -2.16
C ILE A 13 1.13 1.74 -2.70
N SER A 14 -0.04 2.34 -2.54
CA SER A 14 -0.32 3.72 -2.98
C SER A 14 0.55 4.74 -2.24
N LEU A 15 0.74 4.57 -0.93
CA LEU A 15 1.65 5.37 -0.12
C LEU A 15 3.09 5.26 -0.62
N LEU A 16 3.58 4.03 -0.85
CA LEU A 16 4.94 3.78 -1.33
C LEU A 16 5.18 4.33 -2.75
N GLN A 17 4.18 4.27 -3.63
CA GLN A 17 4.25 4.89 -4.95
C GLN A 17 4.34 6.42 -4.86
N THR A 18 3.58 7.02 -3.96
CA THR A 18 3.65 8.47 -3.71
C THR A 18 5.01 8.84 -3.13
N GLN A 19 5.51 8.05 -2.17
CA GLN A 19 6.84 8.21 -1.59
C GLN A 19 7.94 8.12 -2.67
N ASP A 20 7.91 7.11 -3.55
CA ASP A 20 8.90 7.02 -4.65
C ASP A 20 8.84 8.23 -5.58
N GLY A 21 7.64 8.77 -5.82
CA GLY A 21 7.46 10.02 -6.56
C GLY A 21 8.20 11.19 -5.92
N VAL A 22 8.06 11.38 -4.61
CA VAL A 22 8.76 12.40 -3.83
C VAL A 22 10.28 12.16 -3.85
N LEU A 23 10.73 10.93 -3.58
CA LEU A 23 12.15 10.56 -3.61
C LEU A 23 12.78 10.81 -4.99
N LYS A 24 12.04 10.57 -6.07
CA LYS A 24 12.49 10.86 -7.42
C LYS A 24 12.70 12.37 -7.67
N VAL A 25 11.81 13.22 -7.15
CA VAL A 25 11.97 14.68 -7.25
C VAL A 25 13.14 15.14 -6.38
N THR A 26 13.25 14.62 -5.16
CA THR A 26 14.39 14.84 -4.26
C THR A 26 15.72 14.54 -4.94
N GLY A 27 15.81 13.42 -5.67
CA GLY A 27 17.01 13.06 -6.42
C GLY A 27 17.40 14.11 -7.47
N LYS A 28 16.43 14.62 -8.22
CA LYS A 28 16.69 15.69 -9.21
C LYS A 28 17.19 16.99 -8.57
N ILE A 29 16.68 17.32 -7.39
CA ILE A 29 17.11 18.49 -6.64
C ILE A 29 18.55 18.29 -6.15
N LEU A 30 18.87 17.12 -5.59
CA LEU A 30 20.23 16.80 -5.13
C LEU A 30 21.25 16.79 -6.28
N ASP A 31 20.87 16.28 -7.46
CA ASP A 31 21.70 16.32 -8.66
C ASP A 31 22.02 17.79 -9.04
N ARG A 32 21.02 18.67 -9.01
CA ARG A 32 21.22 20.10 -9.27
C ARG A 32 22.08 20.77 -8.21
N MET A 33 21.86 20.43 -6.93
CA MET A 33 22.69 20.93 -5.83
C MET A 33 24.17 20.49 -5.96
N SER A 34 24.39 19.25 -6.40
CA SER A 34 25.73 18.72 -6.68
C SER A 34 26.44 19.50 -7.83
N GLU A 35 25.67 19.85 -8.87
CA GLU A 35 26.15 20.68 -9.97
C GLU A 35 26.55 22.09 -9.44
N LEU A 36 25.66 22.74 -8.68
CA LEU A 36 25.91 24.04 -8.08
C LEU A 36 27.12 24.03 -7.15
N ALA A 37 27.29 23.02 -6.32
CA ALA A 37 28.44 22.85 -5.46
C ALA A 37 29.76 22.73 -6.25
N THR A 38 29.70 22.03 -7.39
CA THR A 38 30.86 21.93 -8.29
C THR A 38 31.20 23.26 -8.94
N LEU A 39 30.20 24.04 -9.39
CA LEU A 39 30.38 25.37 -9.96
C LEU A 39 30.86 26.37 -8.92
N TYR A 40 30.37 26.26 -7.67
CA TYR A 40 30.79 27.10 -6.56
C TYR A 40 32.28 26.91 -6.18
N ALA A 41 32.77 25.68 -6.30
CA ALA A 41 34.17 25.33 -6.00
C ALA A 41 35.16 25.83 -7.07
N ASP A 42 34.70 26.32 -8.21
CA ASP A 42 35.52 26.81 -9.28
C ASP A 42 36.11 28.19 -8.93
N GLN A 43 37.43 28.23 -8.73
CA GLN A 43 38.18 29.45 -8.37
C GLN A 43 38.27 30.49 -9.50
N THR A 44 37.82 30.18 -10.70
CA THR A 44 37.78 31.12 -11.83
C THR A 44 36.51 31.98 -11.83
N LYS A 45 35.55 31.72 -10.96
CA LYS A 45 34.29 32.44 -10.81
C LYS A 45 34.46 33.71 -9.97
N ASP A 46 33.69 34.72 -10.31
CA ASP A 46 33.65 35.94 -9.51
C ASP A 46 32.71 35.82 -8.30
N THR A 47 32.69 36.86 -7.46
CA THR A 47 31.87 36.90 -6.25
C THR A 47 30.35 36.92 -6.58
N ASN A 48 29.97 37.48 -7.72
CA ASN A 48 28.56 37.56 -8.12
C ASN A 48 28.05 36.19 -8.59
N ASP A 49 28.90 35.45 -9.34
CA ASP A 49 28.60 34.09 -9.78
C ASP A 49 28.41 33.17 -8.57
N THR A 50 29.33 33.16 -7.62
CA THR A 50 29.26 32.34 -6.41
C THR A 50 28.09 32.72 -5.51
N ALA A 51 27.74 34.01 -5.43
CA ALA A 51 26.55 34.47 -4.71
C ALA A 51 25.25 33.98 -5.38
N ALA A 52 25.20 33.97 -6.71
CA ALA A 52 24.03 33.45 -7.45
C ALA A 52 23.87 31.95 -7.24
N TYR A 53 24.96 31.16 -7.29
CA TYR A 53 24.93 29.72 -7.03
C TYR A 53 24.48 29.42 -5.60
N SER A 54 24.97 30.19 -4.61
CA SER A 54 24.56 30.05 -3.21
C SER A 54 23.07 30.32 -3.03
N ALA A 55 22.57 31.40 -3.65
CA ALA A 55 21.15 31.75 -3.57
C ALA A 55 20.22 30.66 -4.17
N GLU A 56 20.63 30.08 -5.31
CA GLU A 56 19.90 28.95 -5.90
C GLU A 56 19.93 27.70 -4.98
N PHE A 57 21.11 27.40 -4.43
CA PHE A 57 21.29 26.28 -3.51
C PHE A 57 20.42 26.40 -2.26
N ASP A 58 20.33 27.57 -1.66
CA ASP A 58 19.49 27.85 -0.48
C ASP A 58 18.00 27.65 -0.78
N GLN A 59 17.56 28.04 -1.97
CA GLN A 59 16.18 27.80 -2.42
C GLN A 59 15.90 26.31 -2.59
N LEU A 60 16.85 25.55 -3.18
CA LEU A 60 16.73 24.10 -3.33
C LEU A 60 16.74 23.39 -1.98
N THR A 61 17.56 23.85 -1.03
CA THR A 61 17.56 23.34 0.36
C THR A 61 16.20 23.56 1.03
N THR A 62 15.61 24.74 0.85
CA THR A 62 14.27 25.04 1.35
C THR A 62 13.23 24.11 0.72
N GLN A 63 13.33 23.88 -0.59
CA GLN A 63 12.43 22.96 -1.29
C GLN A 63 12.57 21.51 -0.79
N LEU A 64 13.80 21.05 -0.51
CA LEU A 64 14.02 19.74 0.10
C LEU A 64 13.37 19.62 1.48
N GLY A 65 13.48 20.65 2.30
CA GLY A 65 12.81 20.73 3.60
C GLY A 65 11.29 20.61 3.48
N ASN A 66 10.70 21.26 2.48
CA ASN A 66 9.26 21.14 2.22
C ASN A 66 8.88 19.71 1.80
N LEU A 67 9.67 19.08 0.90
CA LEU A 67 9.43 17.70 0.48
C LEU A 67 9.56 16.69 1.63
N ALA A 68 10.45 16.96 2.59
CA ALA A 68 10.62 16.11 3.77
C ALA A 68 9.38 16.10 4.70
N THR A 69 8.55 17.14 4.62
CA THR A 69 7.31 17.25 5.40
C THR A 69 6.04 16.85 4.65
N GLU A 70 6.18 16.38 3.40
CA GLU A 70 5.04 15.92 2.62
C GLU A 70 4.33 14.75 3.28
N GLU A 71 2.99 14.78 3.23
CA GLU A 71 2.13 13.79 3.86
C GLU A 71 1.21 13.11 2.85
N PHE A 72 0.94 11.84 3.10
CA PHE A 72 -0.10 11.08 2.45
C PHE A 72 -1.15 10.67 3.47
N ASN A 73 -2.35 11.19 3.35
CA ASN A 73 -3.47 10.90 4.27
C ASN A 73 -3.12 11.11 5.76
N GLY A 74 -2.38 12.19 6.07
CA GLY A 74 -1.95 12.54 7.44
C GLY A 74 -0.75 11.74 7.96
N THR A 75 -0.11 10.95 7.12
CA THR A 75 1.13 10.22 7.42
C THR A 75 2.28 10.84 6.65
N THR A 76 3.34 11.24 7.35
CA THR A 76 4.54 11.80 6.71
C THR A 76 5.21 10.73 5.84
N LEU A 77 5.53 11.10 4.59
CA LEU A 77 6.09 10.16 3.61
C LEU A 77 7.54 9.76 3.91
N MET A 78 8.32 10.66 4.51
CA MET A 78 9.76 10.48 4.65
C MET A 78 10.18 9.93 6.02
N THR A 79 9.48 10.32 7.09
CA THR A 79 9.95 10.08 8.46
C THR A 79 9.18 8.97 9.19
N ALA A 80 8.06 8.50 8.66
CA ALA A 80 7.25 7.49 9.32
C ALA A 80 7.72 6.06 8.99
N ALA A 81 8.04 5.30 10.04
CA ALA A 81 8.10 3.83 9.93
C ALA A 81 6.70 3.26 10.17
N LEU A 82 6.24 2.38 9.31
CA LEU A 82 4.89 1.83 9.34
C LEU A 82 4.91 0.31 9.18
N ASP A 83 4.05 -0.38 9.93
CA ASP A 83 3.83 -1.81 9.77
C ASP A 83 2.50 -2.07 9.05
N VAL A 84 2.57 -2.74 7.92
CA VAL A 84 1.42 -3.14 7.11
C VAL A 84 1.07 -4.58 7.44
N TYR A 85 -0.06 -4.79 8.12
CA TYR A 85 -0.54 -6.13 8.43
C TYR A 85 -1.10 -6.81 7.18
N THR A 86 -0.48 -7.93 6.82
CA THR A 86 -0.80 -8.71 5.62
C THR A 86 -1.70 -9.91 5.90
N THR A 87 -2.00 -10.17 7.18
CA THR A 87 -2.85 -11.28 7.62
C THR A 87 -4.07 -10.79 8.41
N GLU A 88 -5.02 -11.70 8.61
CA GLU A 88 -6.28 -11.43 9.32
C GLU A 88 -6.12 -11.23 10.84
N ALA A 89 -4.99 -11.62 11.40
CA ALA A 89 -4.69 -11.52 12.82
C ALA A 89 -4.02 -10.17 13.10
N ALA A 90 -4.77 -9.22 13.63
CA ALA A 90 -4.27 -7.91 14.03
C ALA A 90 -3.26 -7.98 15.21
N ASP A 91 -3.29 -9.07 15.99
CA ASP A 91 -2.39 -9.32 17.11
C ASP A 91 -1.42 -10.47 16.79
N GLY A 92 -0.23 -10.12 16.29
CA GLY A 92 0.84 -11.08 16.01
C GLY A 92 0.78 -11.77 14.65
N GLY A 93 -0.02 -11.25 13.72
CA GLY A 93 -0.01 -11.68 12.32
C GLY A 93 1.24 -11.20 11.57
N SER A 94 1.47 -11.74 10.38
CA SER A 94 2.56 -11.29 9.51
C SER A 94 2.35 -9.83 9.12
N SER A 95 3.36 -8.99 9.35
CA SER A 95 3.42 -7.61 8.89
C SER A 95 4.64 -7.40 8.00
N ILE A 96 4.54 -6.43 7.10
CA ILE A 96 5.64 -5.94 6.28
C ILE A 96 5.93 -4.52 6.76
N SER A 97 7.15 -4.29 7.23
CA SER A 97 7.57 -2.98 7.71
C SER A 97 8.02 -2.10 6.55
N ILE A 98 7.48 -0.89 6.50
CA ILE A 98 8.00 0.21 5.69
C ILE A 98 8.96 0.99 6.58
N ALA A 99 10.23 1.03 6.24
CA ALA A 99 11.21 1.80 6.99
C ALA A 99 11.05 3.30 6.71
N ALA A 100 11.39 4.14 7.67
CA ALA A 100 11.62 5.56 7.43
C ALA A 100 12.80 5.72 6.46
N THR A 101 12.80 6.82 5.70
CA THR A 101 13.93 7.13 4.82
C THR A 101 15.16 7.52 5.64
N THR A 102 16.34 7.20 5.11
CA THR A 102 17.62 7.56 5.71
C THR A 102 18.15 8.89 5.20
N PHE A 103 17.50 9.44 4.16
CA PHE A 103 17.84 10.74 3.60
C PHE A 103 17.60 11.86 4.62
N ASP A 104 18.61 12.71 4.80
CA ASP A 104 18.56 13.88 5.67
C ASP A 104 18.92 15.13 4.87
N SER A 105 17.99 16.09 4.82
CA SER A 105 18.22 17.39 4.18
C SER A 105 18.90 18.40 5.09
N SER A 106 19.01 18.10 6.39
CA SER A 106 19.66 18.98 7.36
C SER A 106 21.18 18.91 7.21
N GLY A 107 21.82 20.05 7.20
CA GLY A 107 23.29 20.11 7.12
C GLY A 107 23.88 20.13 5.72
N LEU A 108 23.07 20.11 4.65
CA LEU A 108 23.57 20.30 3.30
C LEU A 108 24.12 21.71 3.13
N ALA A 109 25.37 21.82 2.67
CA ALA A 109 26.03 23.07 2.40
C ALA A 109 26.67 23.07 1.00
N ILE A 110 26.66 24.22 0.32
CA ILE A 110 27.15 24.32 -1.07
C ILE A 110 28.65 24.00 -1.19
N ASN A 111 29.41 24.17 -0.13
CA ASN A 111 30.86 23.87 -0.08
C ASN A 111 31.14 22.41 0.33
N ASP A 112 30.13 21.61 0.63
CA ASP A 112 30.29 20.21 1.02
C ASP A 112 29.70 19.25 -0.02
N LEU A 113 30.40 19.12 -1.14
CA LEU A 113 30.03 18.17 -2.20
C LEU A 113 30.05 16.70 -1.72
N ALA A 114 30.87 16.39 -0.71
CA ALA A 114 30.95 15.00 -0.20
C ALA A 114 29.67 14.61 0.52
N GLU A 115 29.12 15.51 1.35
CA GLU A 115 27.84 15.28 2.03
C GLU A 115 26.70 15.16 1.02
N ILE A 116 26.62 16.05 0.02
CA ILE A 116 25.59 15.95 -1.04
C ILE A 116 25.64 14.59 -1.73
N LYS A 117 26.83 14.07 -2.07
CA LYS A 117 26.99 12.74 -2.66
C LYS A 117 26.56 11.62 -1.72
N THR A 118 26.84 11.75 -0.43
CA THR A 118 26.40 10.79 0.59
C THR A 118 24.88 10.72 0.63
N GLN A 119 24.21 11.87 0.58
CA GLN A 119 22.75 11.93 0.56
C GLN A 119 22.13 11.38 -0.75
N ILE A 120 22.79 11.55 -1.89
CA ILE A 120 22.36 10.92 -3.15
C ILE A 120 22.43 9.39 -3.05
N VAL A 121 23.48 8.84 -2.42
CA VAL A 121 23.60 7.39 -2.20
C VAL A 121 22.54 6.89 -1.23
N ALA A 122 22.31 7.59 -0.11
CA ALA A 122 21.26 7.28 0.86
C ALA A 122 19.88 7.26 0.19
N LEU A 123 19.56 8.28 -0.60
CA LEU A 123 18.33 8.35 -1.38
C LEU A 123 18.18 7.17 -2.35
N GLY A 124 19.26 6.77 -3.02
CA GLY A 124 19.26 5.61 -3.90
C GLY A 124 18.92 4.32 -3.15
N GLN A 125 19.45 4.16 -1.93
CA GLN A 125 19.15 3.04 -1.06
C GLN A 125 17.70 3.07 -0.59
N ASP A 126 17.19 4.22 -0.21
CA ASP A 126 15.79 4.38 0.21
C ASP A 126 14.83 4.00 -0.92
N ARG A 127 15.12 4.42 -2.16
CA ARG A 127 14.33 4.03 -3.32
C ARG A 127 14.40 2.53 -3.62
N ALA A 128 15.58 1.93 -3.46
CA ALA A 128 15.72 0.47 -3.62
C ALA A 128 14.91 -0.29 -2.56
N ASN A 129 14.95 0.16 -1.31
CA ASN A 129 14.16 -0.40 -0.22
C ASN A 129 12.65 -0.25 -0.48
N ASN A 130 12.23 0.94 -0.91
CA ASN A 130 10.83 1.20 -1.28
C ASN A 130 10.35 0.23 -2.38
N GLY A 131 11.13 0.05 -3.44
CA GLY A 131 10.81 -0.89 -4.51
C GLY A 131 10.74 -2.34 -4.04
N ALA A 132 11.64 -2.76 -3.14
CA ALA A 132 11.63 -4.10 -2.56
C ALA A 132 10.37 -4.34 -1.71
N VAL A 133 9.97 -3.37 -0.89
CA VAL A 133 8.75 -3.45 -0.09
C VAL A 133 7.50 -3.47 -0.97
N GLN A 134 7.43 -2.64 -2.02
CA GLN A 134 6.34 -2.68 -2.99
C GLN A 134 6.20 -4.07 -3.64
N SER A 135 7.31 -4.69 -4.04
CA SER A 135 7.32 -6.04 -4.60
C SER A 135 6.81 -7.07 -3.60
N THR A 136 7.27 -7.00 -2.35
CA THR A 136 6.83 -7.92 -1.29
C THR A 136 5.34 -7.77 -0.97
N LEU A 137 4.84 -6.53 -0.93
CA LEU A 137 3.40 -6.26 -0.76
C LEU A 137 2.59 -6.78 -1.96
N GLY A 138 3.13 -6.68 -3.17
CA GLY A 138 2.51 -7.24 -4.37
C GLY A 138 2.31 -8.76 -4.26
N PHE A 139 3.34 -9.50 -3.84
CA PHE A 139 3.21 -10.95 -3.59
C PHE A 139 2.24 -11.26 -2.46
N ALA A 140 2.23 -10.47 -1.39
CA ALA A 140 1.27 -10.64 -0.30
C ALA A 140 -0.17 -10.43 -0.77
N ALA A 141 -0.42 -9.45 -1.63
CA ALA A 141 -1.73 -9.20 -2.23
C ALA A 141 -2.19 -10.38 -3.10
N GLU A 142 -1.28 -10.98 -3.87
CA GLU A 142 -1.57 -12.15 -4.70
C GLU A 142 -1.96 -13.36 -3.84
N VAL A 143 -1.18 -13.65 -2.79
CA VAL A 143 -1.50 -14.73 -1.83
C VAL A 143 -2.86 -14.51 -1.17
N LEU A 144 -3.17 -13.28 -0.74
CA LEU A 144 -4.47 -12.96 -0.15
C LEU A 144 -5.61 -13.15 -1.14
N SER A 145 -5.42 -12.80 -2.41
CA SER A 145 -6.42 -13.00 -3.46
C SER A 145 -6.73 -14.49 -3.66
N VAL A 146 -5.69 -15.33 -3.72
CA VAL A 146 -5.85 -16.80 -3.83
C VAL A 146 -6.54 -17.36 -2.59
N ASN A 147 -6.13 -16.96 -1.39
CA ASN A 147 -6.74 -17.40 -0.14
C ASN A 147 -8.22 -16.99 -0.07
N LYS A 148 -8.55 -15.76 -0.45
CA LYS A 148 -9.94 -15.29 -0.52
C LYS A 148 -10.78 -16.15 -1.44
N SER A 149 -10.30 -16.43 -2.65
CA SER A 149 -11.01 -17.29 -3.60
C SER A 149 -11.24 -18.71 -3.06
N ASN A 150 -10.21 -19.29 -2.41
CA ASN A 150 -10.33 -20.60 -1.79
C ASN A 150 -11.33 -20.62 -0.62
N LEU A 151 -11.33 -19.56 0.20
CA LEU A 151 -12.28 -19.43 1.32
C LEU A 151 -13.71 -19.23 0.82
N GLU A 152 -13.92 -18.46 -0.23
CA GLU A 152 -15.23 -18.27 -0.87
C GLU A 152 -15.74 -19.59 -1.46
N ALA A 153 -14.87 -20.35 -2.14
CA ALA A 153 -15.23 -21.68 -2.66
C ALA A 153 -15.54 -22.69 -1.54
N ALA A 154 -14.80 -22.64 -0.43
CA ALA A 154 -15.07 -23.48 0.74
C ALA A 154 -16.37 -23.08 1.43
N ALA A 155 -16.63 -21.79 1.58
CA ALA A 155 -17.87 -21.27 2.14
C ALA A 155 -19.08 -21.68 1.29
N SER A 156 -18.98 -21.55 -0.03
CA SER A 156 -20.02 -22.00 -0.96
C SER A 156 -20.35 -23.49 -0.76
N ARG A 157 -19.33 -24.36 -0.66
CA ARG A 157 -19.53 -25.80 -0.42
C ARG A 157 -20.22 -26.13 0.92
N ILE A 158 -20.11 -25.24 1.91
CA ILE A 158 -20.71 -25.43 3.23
C ILE A 158 -22.11 -24.84 3.29
N PHE A 159 -22.32 -23.68 2.68
CA PHE A 159 -23.57 -22.92 2.78
C PHE A 159 -24.52 -23.13 1.62
N ASP A 160 -24.02 -23.52 0.45
CA ASP A 160 -24.87 -23.75 -0.70
C ASP A 160 -25.60 -25.09 -0.53
N VAL A 161 -26.90 -24.99 -0.39
CA VAL A 161 -27.79 -26.16 -0.40
C VAL A 161 -27.85 -26.70 -1.83
N ASP A 162 -27.81 -28.02 -1.98
CA ASP A 162 -28.11 -28.64 -3.26
C ASP A 162 -29.57 -28.34 -3.61
N VAL A 163 -29.76 -27.33 -4.46
CA VAL A 163 -31.10 -26.84 -4.87
C VAL A 163 -31.93 -27.96 -5.51
N ALA A 164 -31.29 -28.94 -6.15
CA ALA A 164 -32.00 -30.06 -6.76
C ALA A 164 -32.53 -31.00 -5.71
N GLU A 165 -31.75 -31.30 -4.67
CA GLU A 165 -32.22 -32.15 -3.56
C GLU A 165 -33.31 -31.44 -2.74
N GLU A 166 -33.11 -30.18 -2.39
CA GLU A 166 -34.09 -29.40 -1.61
C GLU A 166 -35.39 -29.20 -2.38
N SER A 167 -35.32 -28.95 -3.69
CA SER A 167 -36.50 -28.81 -4.55
C SER A 167 -37.28 -30.14 -4.64
N THR A 168 -36.57 -31.27 -4.68
CA THR A 168 -37.21 -32.60 -4.67
C THR A 168 -37.90 -32.91 -3.33
N GLN A 169 -37.26 -32.51 -2.22
CA GLN A 169 -37.89 -32.65 -0.89
C GLN A 169 -39.12 -31.75 -0.77
N LEU A 170 -39.02 -30.48 -1.21
CA LEU A 170 -40.16 -29.57 -1.21
C LEU A 170 -41.35 -30.13 -2.04
N ALA A 171 -41.05 -30.63 -3.24
CA ALA A 171 -42.09 -31.28 -4.08
C ALA A 171 -42.72 -32.48 -3.40
N ARG A 172 -41.94 -33.34 -2.73
CA ARG A 172 -42.44 -34.47 -1.95
C ARG A 172 -43.35 -34.02 -0.82
N TRP A 173 -42.98 -33.00 -0.06
CA TRP A 173 -43.81 -32.46 1.00
C TRP A 173 -45.12 -31.86 0.47
N ASN A 174 -45.08 -31.14 -0.64
CA ASN A 174 -46.28 -30.60 -1.28
C ASN A 174 -47.24 -31.72 -1.74
N VAL A 175 -46.71 -32.80 -2.32
CA VAL A 175 -47.52 -33.95 -2.71
C VAL A 175 -48.13 -34.64 -1.49
N LEU A 176 -47.37 -34.82 -0.41
CA LEU A 176 -47.89 -35.43 0.83
C LEU A 176 -48.99 -34.58 1.48
N VAL A 177 -48.82 -33.25 1.52
CA VAL A 177 -49.87 -32.34 2.04
C VAL A 177 -51.12 -32.42 1.16
N SER A 178 -50.97 -32.37 -0.15
CA SER A 178 -52.11 -32.46 -1.08
C SER A 178 -52.84 -33.81 -0.98
N SER A 179 -52.09 -34.92 -0.87
CA SER A 179 -52.66 -36.25 -0.68
C SER A 179 -53.35 -36.39 0.67
N GLY A 180 -52.71 -35.84 1.74
CA GLY A 180 -53.31 -35.86 3.09
C GLY A 180 -54.59 -35.05 3.16
N THR A 181 -54.67 -33.90 2.55
CA THR A 181 -55.90 -33.10 2.50
C THR A 181 -57.01 -33.81 1.68
N ALA A 182 -56.63 -34.43 0.55
CA ALA A 182 -57.60 -35.22 -0.25
C ALA A 182 -58.13 -36.43 0.52
N MET A 183 -57.27 -37.19 1.23
CA MET A 183 -57.67 -38.32 2.08
C MET A 183 -58.54 -37.87 3.24
N LEU A 184 -58.26 -36.75 3.89
CA LEU A 184 -59.14 -36.20 4.94
C LEU A 184 -60.51 -35.79 4.40
N ALA A 185 -60.55 -35.17 3.22
CA ALA A 185 -61.81 -34.84 2.57
C ALA A 185 -62.63 -36.10 2.26
N GLN A 186 -61.97 -37.16 1.76
CA GLN A 186 -62.63 -38.44 1.49
C GLN A 186 -63.14 -39.16 2.77
N ALA A 187 -62.33 -39.13 3.84
CA ALA A 187 -62.71 -39.70 5.13
C ALA A 187 -63.94 -38.99 5.73
N ASN A 188 -63.97 -37.64 5.62
CA ASN A 188 -65.13 -36.87 6.07
C ASN A 188 -66.40 -37.16 5.27
N GLN A 189 -66.30 -37.48 3.99
CA GLN A 189 -67.43 -37.85 3.16
C GLN A 189 -67.94 -39.27 3.49
N SER A 190 -67.08 -40.19 3.91
CA SER A 190 -67.48 -41.55 4.29
C SER A 190 -68.12 -41.66 5.70
N ALA A 191 -67.99 -40.60 6.51
CA ALA A 191 -68.54 -40.51 7.87
C ALA A 191 -69.93 -39.84 7.92
N GLN A 192 -70.43 -39.35 6.80
CA GLN A 192 -71.80 -38.85 6.64
C GLN A 192 -72.72 -39.96 6.01
#